data_d4497e9c605eb451ed8c0ef7b090c519
#
_entry.id   d4497e9c605eb451ed8c0ef7b090c519
#
_cell.length_a   1.000
_cell.length_b   1.000
_cell.length_c   1.000
_cell.angle_alpha   90.00
_cell.angle_beta   90.00
_cell.angle_gamma   90.00
#
_symmetry.space_group_name_H-M   'P 1'
#
loop_
_entity.id
_entity.type
_entity.pdbx_description
1 polymer ?
#
loop_
_entity_poly.entity_id
_entity_poly.type
_entity_poly.pdbx_seq_one_letter_code
_entity_poly.pdbx_strand_id
1 'polypeptide(L)'
;MKKVISLALAAVICSASMLLAACGGSTTKKIATVDDLEGAKIGVQLGTTGDIYASDYEEKGSTVERFNKGADAVLALTQGKIDCVIIDSEPAKAFVAANDGLKILDEPFAEEEYAICVAKDNTDLLGKINTALAELKADGTTESIEKNFIGDDTKGKTPYVTPAGTDYPNGELHMATIAFFEPYEYYDGDTVVGIDASMAQAICDKLGYKLVIDDMDFDSIITSVQTGKADFGMAGMTVTEERLQSINFSDSYTTATQVIIVKE
;
A
#
# COMPACT_ATOMS: atom_id res chain seq x y z
N MET A 1 -6.75 54.74 -61.21
CA MET A 1 -7.30 54.04 -60.06
C MET A 1 -6.81 52.57 -60.06
N LYS A 2 -5.54 52.31 -59.88
CA LYS A 2 -4.95 50.96 -59.80
C LYS A 2 -3.59 51.03 -59.06
N LYS A 3 -3.52 51.45 -57.79
CA LYS A 3 -2.28 51.43 -57.01
C LYS A 3 -2.51 51.50 -55.50
N VAL A 4 -3.61 51.03 -54.92
CA VAL A 4 -3.89 51.08 -53.47
C VAL A 4 -4.29 49.72 -52.88
N ILE A 5 -4.20 48.59 -53.61
CA ILE A 5 -4.64 47.25 -53.11
C ILE A 5 -3.46 46.30 -52.75
N SER A 6 -2.21 46.77 -52.83
CA SER A 6 -1.05 45.88 -52.60
C SER A 6 -0.34 46.06 -51.24
N LEU A 7 -0.85 46.80 -50.27
CA LEU A 7 -0.20 47.01 -48.98
C LEU A 7 -0.99 46.46 -47.76
N ALA A 8 -2.12 45.81 -47.95
CA ALA A 8 -2.95 45.29 -46.86
C ALA A 8 -2.84 43.78 -46.65
N LEU A 9 -2.03 43.07 -47.45
CA LEU A 9 -1.93 41.61 -47.40
C LEU A 9 -0.63 41.09 -46.75
N ALA A 10 0.30 41.98 -46.38
CA ALA A 10 1.59 41.59 -45.75
C ALA A 10 1.62 41.69 -44.23
N ALA A 11 0.57 42.19 -43.57
CA ALA A 11 0.54 42.40 -42.12
C ALA A 11 -0.25 41.32 -41.32
N VAL A 12 -0.87 40.35 -42.00
CA VAL A 12 -1.68 39.30 -41.34
C VAL A 12 -0.95 37.96 -41.20
N ILE A 13 0.24 37.78 -41.79
CA ILE A 13 0.97 36.50 -41.75
C ILE A 13 2.03 36.46 -40.61
N CYS A 14 2.32 37.56 -39.91
CA CYS A 14 3.28 37.59 -38.81
C CYS A 14 2.68 37.40 -37.39
N SER A 15 1.37 37.28 -37.25
CA SER A 15 0.72 37.10 -35.93
C SER A 15 0.20 35.68 -35.63
N ALA A 16 0.47 34.69 -36.51
CA ALA A 16 0.03 33.31 -36.32
C ALA A 16 1.14 32.34 -35.88
N SER A 17 2.36 32.82 -35.57
CA SER A 17 3.50 31.94 -35.23
C SER A 17 3.93 31.99 -33.77
N MET A 18 3.12 32.52 -32.85
CA MET A 18 3.45 32.57 -31.41
C MET A 18 2.43 31.85 -30.49
N LEU A 19 1.73 30.85 -31.00
CA LEU A 19 0.78 30.09 -30.19
C LEU A 19 1.03 28.56 -30.21
N LEU A 20 2.28 28.15 -30.40
CA LEU A 20 2.67 26.71 -30.38
C LEU A 20 3.89 26.46 -29.48
N ALA A 21 3.93 27.08 -28.30
CA ALA A 21 4.94 26.77 -27.28
C ALA A 21 4.30 26.72 -25.90
N ALA A 22 3.18 26.01 -25.77
CA ALA A 22 2.57 25.66 -24.49
C ALA A 22 2.18 24.19 -24.49
N CYS A 23 3.01 23.29 -25.06
CA CYS A 23 3.16 21.94 -24.52
C CYS A 23 4.11 22.10 -23.32
N GLY A 24 3.56 22.48 -22.17
CA GLY A 24 4.20 22.33 -20.89
C GLY A 24 4.41 20.84 -20.65
N GLY A 25 5.50 20.29 -21.15
CA GLY A 25 6.01 19.03 -20.67
C GLY A 25 6.23 19.24 -19.17
N SER A 26 5.43 18.62 -18.33
CA SER A 26 5.71 18.51 -16.91
C SER A 26 7.09 17.88 -16.81
N THR A 27 8.11 18.68 -16.55
CA THR A 27 9.44 18.12 -16.25
C THR A 27 9.32 17.42 -14.91
N THR A 28 9.33 16.11 -14.91
CA THR A 28 9.40 15.31 -13.68
C THR A 28 10.68 15.70 -12.94
N LYS A 29 10.54 15.96 -11.64
CA LYS A 29 11.70 16.22 -10.76
C LYS A 29 12.47 14.91 -10.60
N LYS A 30 13.79 14.96 -10.68
CA LYS A 30 14.64 13.80 -10.39
C LYS A 30 14.76 13.66 -8.88
N ILE A 31 14.39 12.51 -8.37
CA ILE A 31 14.52 12.11 -6.95
C ILE A 31 15.65 11.10 -6.87
N ALA A 32 16.68 11.40 -6.08
CA ALA A 32 17.85 10.54 -5.85
C ALA A 32 18.06 10.22 -4.37
N THR A 33 17.56 11.07 -3.47
CA THR A 33 17.64 10.94 -2.02
C THR A 33 16.31 11.38 -1.38
N VAL A 34 16.15 11.13 -0.08
CA VAL A 34 14.99 11.60 0.70
C VAL A 34 14.88 13.13 0.70
N ASP A 35 16.00 13.85 0.68
CA ASP A 35 16.02 15.32 0.66
C ASP A 35 15.38 15.90 -0.62
N ASP A 36 15.41 15.16 -1.72
CA ASP A 36 14.80 15.57 -2.99
C ASP A 36 13.26 15.54 -2.96
N LEU A 37 12.64 15.03 -1.91
CA LEU A 37 11.19 15.03 -1.78
C LEU A 37 10.61 16.45 -1.64
N GLU A 38 11.37 17.43 -1.14
CA GLU A 38 10.93 18.83 -1.04
C GLU A 38 10.56 19.39 -2.42
N GLY A 39 9.35 19.90 -2.58
CA GLY A 39 8.84 20.42 -3.86
C GLY A 39 8.57 19.36 -4.92
N ALA A 40 8.56 18.06 -4.57
CA ALA A 40 8.24 16.97 -5.47
C ALA A 40 6.73 16.70 -5.55
N LYS A 41 6.33 15.97 -6.60
CA LYS A 41 5.01 15.35 -6.68
C LYS A 41 5.11 13.91 -6.20
N ILE A 42 4.57 13.62 -5.03
CA ILE A 42 4.69 12.35 -4.33
C ILE A 42 3.37 11.59 -4.46
N GLY A 43 3.40 10.38 -4.98
CA GLY A 43 2.24 9.49 -4.99
C GLY A 43 2.25 8.58 -3.77
N VAL A 44 1.08 8.39 -3.16
CA VAL A 44 0.88 7.52 -2.00
C VAL A 44 -0.45 6.80 -2.09
N GLN A 45 -0.59 5.70 -1.35
CA GLN A 45 -1.89 5.11 -1.13
C GLN A 45 -2.57 5.81 0.04
N LEU A 46 -3.83 6.21 -0.16
CA LEU A 46 -4.63 6.96 0.81
C LEU A 46 -4.71 6.26 2.17
N GLY A 47 -4.43 7.02 3.24
CA GLY A 47 -4.55 6.58 4.63
C GLY A 47 -3.43 5.65 5.13
N THR A 48 -2.42 5.34 4.30
CA THR A 48 -1.23 4.58 4.73
C THR A 48 -0.25 5.46 5.50
N THR A 49 0.77 4.86 6.11
CA THR A 49 1.88 5.62 6.73
C THR A 49 2.69 6.37 5.68
N GLY A 50 2.81 5.84 4.46
CA GLY A 50 3.37 6.59 3.33
C GLY A 50 2.65 7.90 3.05
N ASP A 51 1.31 7.93 3.15
CA ASP A 51 0.51 9.16 3.05
C ASP A 51 0.76 10.10 4.23
N ILE A 52 0.80 9.57 5.46
CA ILE A 52 1.07 10.38 6.67
C ILE A 52 2.43 11.05 6.55
N TYR A 53 3.49 10.30 6.24
CA TYR A 53 4.85 10.85 6.12
C TYR A 53 5.00 11.81 4.94
N ALA A 54 4.37 11.51 3.79
CA ALA A 54 4.40 12.39 2.63
C ALA A 54 3.72 13.74 2.92
N SER A 55 2.69 13.76 3.76
CA SER A 55 1.96 14.98 4.13
C SER A 55 2.85 16.02 4.81
N ASP A 56 3.90 15.61 5.53
CA ASP A 56 4.88 16.52 6.15
C ASP A 56 5.67 17.33 5.11
N TYR A 57 5.73 16.84 3.87
CA TYR A 57 6.39 17.54 2.76
C TYR A 57 5.50 18.56 2.06
N GLU A 58 4.18 18.57 2.31
CA GLU A 58 3.29 19.60 1.73
C GLU A 58 3.69 20.99 2.23
N GLU A 59 4.09 21.14 3.50
CA GLU A 59 4.60 22.39 4.06
C GLU A 59 5.94 22.83 3.43
N LYS A 60 6.66 21.88 2.82
CA LYS A 60 7.93 22.11 2.10
C LYS A 60 7.74 22.30 0.59
N GLY A 61 6.49 22.51 0.15
CA GLY A 61 6.13 22.82 -1.23
C GLY A 61 5.91 21.59 -2.12
N SER A 62 5.85 20.38 -1.56
CA SER A 62 5.53 19.18 -2.30
C SER A 62 4.02 19.07 -2.55
N THR A 63 3.63 18.29 -3.56
CA THR A 63 2.25 17.93 -3.82
C THR A 63 2.09 16.44 -3.55
N VAL A 64 1.19 16.06 -2.65
CA VAL A 64 0.89 14.66 -2.35
C VAL A 64 -0.35 14.25 -3.13
N GLU A 65 -0.17 13.32 -4.08
CA GLU A 65 -1.26 12.73 -4.86
C GLU A 65 -1.65 11.38 -4.24
N ARG A 66 -2.89 11.29 -3.77
CA ARG A 66 -3.44 10.15 -3.03
C ARG A 66 -4.25 9.26 -3.94
N PHE A 67 -3.96 7.96 -3.91
CA PHE A 67 -4.61 6.93 -4.73
C PHE A 67 -5.24 5.88 -3.83
N ASN A 68 -6.34 5.26 -4.24
CA ASN A 68 -6.95 4.17 -3.47
C ASN A 68 -6.06 2.90 -3.48
N LYS A 69 -5.24 2.73 -4.51
CA LYS A 69 -4.34 1.57 -4.67
C LYS A 69 -2.92 2.02 -4.97
N GLY A 70 -1.93 1.34 -4.38
CA GLY A 70 -0.52 1.57 -4.70
C GLY A 70 -0.21 1.40 -6.19
N ALA A 71 -0.86 0.46 -6.87
CA ALA A 71 -0.71 0.25 -8.32
C ALA A 71 -1.09 1.49 -9.15
N ASP A 72 -2.09 2.27 -8.73
CA ASP A 72 -2.50 3.49 -9.44
C ASP A 72 -1.47 4.61 -9.27
N ALA A 73 -0.83 4.69 -8.08
CA ALA A 73 0.30 5.59 -7.84
C ALA A 73 1.50 5.22 -8.74
N VAL A 74 1.84 3.93 -8.81
CA VAL A 74 2.92 3.44 -9.68
C VAL A 74 2.60 3.69 -11.15
N LEU A 75 1.36 3.51 -11.59
CA LEU A 75 0.93 3.87 -12.95
C LEU A 75 1.09 5.37 -13.22
N ALA A 76 0.74 6.24 -12.27
CA ALA A 76 0.94 7.67 -12.40
C ALA A 76 2.43 8.04 -12.51
N LEU A 77 3.31 7.35 -11.76
CA LEU A 77 4.76 7.50 -11.86
C LEU A 77 5.26 7.07 -13.25
N THR A 78 4.87 5.91 -13.77
CA THR A 78 5.28 5.44 -15.11
C THR A 78 4.85 6.42 -16.21
N GLN A 79 3.69 7.05 -16.05
CA GLN A 79 3.18 8.09 -16.95
C GLN A 79 3.85 9.47 -16.80
N GLY A 80 4.72 9.65 -15.80
CA GLY A 80 5.40 10.92 -15.52
C GLY A 80 4.45 12.00 -14.98
N LYS A 81 3.36 11.63 -14.35
CA LYS A 81 2.43 12.57 -13.70
C LYS A 81 2.93 12.99 -12.32
N ILE A 82 3.63 12.08 -11.64
CA ILE A 82 4.28 12.27 -10.35
C ILE A 82 5.77 11.94 -10.46
N ASP A 83 6.56 12.33 -9.46
CA ASP A 83 8.00 12.21 -9.45
C ASP A 83 8.48 10.95 -8.74
N CYS A 84 7.76 10.49 -7.72
CA CYS A 84 8.05 9.29 -6.95
C CYS A 84 6.80 8.70 -6.29
N VAL A 85 6.93 7.49 -5.77
CA VAL A 85 5.91 6.83 -4.92
C VAL A 85 6.56 6.43 -3.60
N ILE A 86 5.92 6.72 -2.47
CA ILE A 86 6.29 6.20 -1.15
C ILE A 86 5.37 5.04 -0.82
N ILE A 87 5.95 3.87 -0.55
CA ILE A 87 5.22 2.62 -0.28
C ILE A 87 6.14 1.63 0.43
N ASP A 88 5.59 0.57 0.98
CA ASP A 88 6.31 -0.50 1.67
C ASP A 88 7.22 -1.30 0.73
N SER A 89 8.34 -1.78 1.28
CA SER A 89 9.44 -2.36 0.50
C SER A 89 9.05 -3.62 -0.29
N GLU A 90 8.26 -4.52 0.30
CA GLU A 90 7.88 -5.75 -0.40
C GLU A 90 6.91 -5.49 -1.57
N PRO A 91 5.81 -4.71 -1.41
CA PRO A 91 5.01 -4.25 -2.53
C PRO A 91 5.81 -3.45 -3.56
N ALA A 92 6.75 -2.61 -3.13
CA ALA A 92 7.63 -1.87 -4.03
C ALA A 92 8.44 -2.81 -4.93
N LYS A 93 9.01 -3.89 -4.38
CA LYS A 93 9.74 -4.92 -5.15
C LYS A 93 8.84 -5.58 -6.19
N ALA A 94 7.60 -5.93 -5.81
CA ALA A 94 6.62 -6.51 -6.73
C ALA A 94 6.30 -5.54 -7.88
N PHE A 95 6.06 -4.25 -7.57
CA PHE A 95 5.78 -3.25 -8.59
C PHE A 95 6.97 -2.98 -9.52
N VAL A 96 8.19 -2.89 -8.99
CA VAL A 96 9.40 -2.68 -9.80
C VAL A 96 9.67 -3.89 -10.69
N ALA A 97 9.47 -5.10 -10.20
CA ALA A 97 9.61 -6.32 -11.01
C ALA A 97 8.60 -6.41 -12.16
N ALA A 98 7.41 -5.81 -11.99
CA ALA A 98 6.34 -5.81 -12.99
C ALA A 98 6.39 -4.60 -13.96
N ASN A 99 7.24 -3.60 -13.73
CA ASN A 99 7.29 -2.35 -14.49
C ASN A 99 8.73 -1.97 -14.83
N ASP A 100 9.14 -2.16 -16.09
CA ASP A 100 10.46 -1.76 -16.56
C ASP A 100 10.70 -0.25 -16.40
N GLY A 101 11.96 0.13 -16.09
CA GLY A 101 12.36 1.53 -15.94
C GLY A 101 11.99 2.17 -14.61
N LEU A 102 11.60 1.37 -13.63
CA LEU A 102 11.44 1.78 -12.23
C LEU A 102 12.55 1.18 -11.37
N LYS A 103 12.87 1.87 -10.28
CA LYS A 103 13.76 1.37 -9.24
C LYS A 103 13.35 1.88 -7.87
N ILE A 104 13.77 1.16 -6.84
CA ILE A 104 13.67 1.58 -5.45
C ILE A 104 14.97 2.32 -5.10
N LEU A 105 14.88 3.42 -4.33
CA LEU A 105 16.07 4.06 -3.77
C LEU A 105 16.69 3.16 -2.69
N ASP A 106 18.02 3.16 -2.61
CA ASP A 106 18.77 2.33 -1.65
C ASP A 106 18.56 2.76 -0.19
N GLU A 107 18.25 4.06 0.02
CA GLU A 107 18.02 4.61 1.35
C GLU A 107 16.60 4.29 1.83
N PRO A 108 16.44 3.56 2.98
CA PRO A 108 15.13 3.32 3.56
C PRO A 108 14.52 4.64 4.04
N PHE A 109 13.20 4.77 3.91
CA PHE A 109 12.51 5.98 4.32
C PHE A 109 12.08 5.93 5.79
N ALA A 110 11.47 4.80 6.23
CA ALA A 110 11.05 4.57 7.61
C ALA A 110 10.95 3.06 7.90
N GLU A 111 11.23 2.67 9.15
CA GLU A 111 10.99 1.31 9.64
C GLU A 111 9.66 1.26 10.40
N GLU A 112 8.90 0.18 10.24
CA GLU A 112 7.55 0.02 10.74
C GLU A 112 7.29 -1.38 11.29
N GLU A 113 6.27 -1.50 12.14
CA GLU A 113 5.78 -2.77 12.67
C GLU A 113 4.31 -2.96 12.27
N TYR A 114 4.00 -4.10 11.64
CA TYR A 114 2.63 -4.46 11.30
C TYR A 114 1.95 -5.23 12.40
N ALA A 115 0.70 -4.87 12.69
CA ALA A 115 -0.13 -5.54 13.68
C ALA A 115 -1.59 -5.63 13.24
N ILE A 116 -2.33 -6.52 13.87
CA ILE A 116 -3.74 -6.75 13.61
C ILE A 116 -4.56 -5.75 14.41
N CYS A 117 -5.44 -5.00 13.76
CA CYS A 117 -6.28 -4.03 14.44
C CYS A 117 -7.62 -4.64 14.88
N VAL A 118 -8.06 -4.28 16.10
CA VAL A 118 -9.29 -4.76 16.73
C VAL A 118 -10.00 -3.60 17.42
N ALA A 119 -11.33 -3.61 17.45
CA ALA A 119 -12.10 -2.54 18.10
C ALA A 119 -11.69 -2.33 19.57
N LYS A 120 -11.76 -1.08 20.03
CA LYS A 120 -11.32 -0.66 21.38
C LYS A 120 -11.96 -1.46 22.53
N ASP A 121 -13.21 -1.82 22.38
CA ASP A 121 -14.01 -2.55 23.36
C ASP A 121 -13.89 -4.07 23.23
N ASN A 122 -13.33 -4.60 22.12
CA ASN A 122 -13.18 -6.04 21.90
C ASN A 122 -11.84 -6.59 22.41
N THR A 123 -11.55 -6.32 23.68
CA THR A 123 -10.29 -6.76 24.32
C THR A 123 -10.19 -8.28 24.49
N ASP A 124 -11.31 -8.99 24.52
CA ASP A 124 -11.34 -10.46 24.58
C ASP A 124 -10.79 -11.06 23.26
N LEU A 125 -11.24 -10.58 22.10
CA LEU A 125 -10.72 -11.01 20.82
C LEU A 125 -9.24 -10.65 20.67
N LEU A 126 -8.83 -9.46 21.08
CA LEU A 126 -7.43 -9.04 21.07
C LEU A 126 -6.54 -9.99 21.88
N GLY A 127 -6.95 -10.35 23.09
CA GLY A 127 -6.23 -11.30 23.94
C GLY A 127 -6.11 -12.69 23.30
N LYS A 128 -7.18 -13.16 22.64
CA LYS A 128 -7.17 -14.43 21.90
C LYS A 128 -6.22 -14.39 20.69
N ILE A 129 -6.25 -13.30 19.91
CA ILE A 129 -5.36 -13.10 18.77
C ILE A 129 -3.90 -13.09 19.22
N ASN A 130 -3.55 -12.34 20.27
CA ASN A 130 -2.18 -12.30 20.80
C ASN A 130 -1.70 -13.68 21.29
N THR A 131 -2.58 -14.43 21.94
CA THR A 131 -2.26 -15.80 22.37
C THR A 131 -1.99 -16.71 21.17
N ALA A 132 -2.86 -16.66 20.15
CA ALA A 132 -2.68 -17.45 18.93
C ALA A 132 -1.40 -17.05 18.18
N LEU A 133 -1.11 -15.75 18.04
CA LEU A 133 0.13 -15.24 17.44
C LEU A 133 1.37 -15.73 18.18
N ALA A 134 1.37 -15.67 19.50
CA ALA A 134 2.50 -16.15 20.31
C ALA A 134 2.76 -17.65 20.10
N GLU A 135 1.70 -18.46 20.02
CA GLU A 135 1.81 -19.89 19.74
C GLU A 135 2.32 -20.17 18.32
N LEU A 136 1.79 -19.46 17.29
CA LEU A 136 2.22 -19.59 15.90
C LEU A 136 3.67 -19.14 15.69
N LYS A 137 4.13 -18.15 16.45
CA LYS A 137 5.55 -17.75 16.48
C LYS A 137 6.41 -18.85 17.13
N ALA A 138 5.97 -19.40 18.26
CA ALA A 138 6.71 -20.40 19.00
C ALA A 138 6.86 -21.72 18.23
N ASP A 139 5.87 -22.11 17.43
CA ASP A 139 5.91 -23.34 16.62
C ASP A 139 6.51 -23.14 15.21
N GLY A 140 6.90 -21.90 14.85
CA GLY A 140 7.54 -21.55 13.58
C GLY A 140 6.56 -21.36 12.41
N THR A 141 5.25 -21.40 12.65
CA THR A 141 4.24 -21.24 11.59
C THR A 141 4.31 -19.85 10.95
N THR A 142 4.47 -18.79 11.76
CA THR A 142 4.60 -17.42 11.23
C THR A 142 5.77 -17.27 10.28
N GLU A 143 6.94 -17.78 10.65
CA GLU A 143 8.15 -17.75 9.80
C GLU A 143 7.96 -18.58 8.52
N SER A 144 7.29 -19.74 8.62
CA SER A 144 6.99 -20.58 7.46
C SER A 144 6.04 -19.89 6.48
N ILE A 145 5.01 -19.20 6.97
CA ILE A 145 4.08 -18.41 6.16
C ILE A 145 4.84 -17.29 5.44
N GLU A 146 5.62 -16.49 6.17
CA GLU A 146 6.38 -15.39 5.58
C GLU A 146 7.33 -15.90 4.48
N LYS A 147 8.10 -16.94 4.75
CA LYS A 147 9.01 -17.58 3.77
C LYS A 147 8.30 -18.14 2.54
N ASN A 148 7.02 -18.50 2.66
CA ASN A 148 6.25 -18.96 1.51
C ASN A 148 5.95 -17.86 0.50
N PHE A 149 5.97 -16.59 0.91
CA PHE A 149 5.66 -15.45 0.05
C PHE A 149 6.87 -14.56 -0.24
N ILE A 150 7.85 -14.51 0.67
CA ILE A 150 9.06 -13.68 0.57
C ILE A 150 10.29 -14.59 0.47
N GLY A 151 11.16 -14.31 -0.50
CA GLY A 151 12.43 -14.99 -0.72
C GLY A 151 12.44 -15.89 -1.95
N ASP A 152 13.45 -15.67 -2.82
CA ASP A 152 13.55 -16.31 -4.14
C ASP A 152 13.58 -17.84 -4.06
N ASP A 153 14.22 -18.39 -3.01
CA ASP A 153 14.40 -19.84 -2.84
C ASP A 153 13.25 -20.52 -2.08
N THR A 154 12.35 -19.77 -1.46
CA THR A 154 11.32 -20.32 -0.55
C THR A 154 9.90 -20.11 -1.03
N LYS A 155 9.66 -19.13 -1.90
CA LYS A 155 8.34 -18.77 -2.41
C LYS A 155 7.59 -19.99 -2.98
N GLY A 156 6.38 -20.21 -2.49
CA GLY A 156 5.47 -21.28 -2.92
C GLY A 156 5.81 -22.68 -2.40
N LYS A 157 6.80 -22.86 -1.51
CA LYS A 157 7.24 -24.18 -1.05
C LYS A 157 6.57 -24.66 0.23
N THR A 158 6.07 -23.74 1.06
CA THR A 158 5.49 -24.04 2.38
C THR A 158 4.16 -23.34 2.60
N PRO A 159 3.16 -23.52 1.71
CA PRO A 159 1.86 -22.88 1.90
C PRO A 159 1.23 -23.33 3.21
N TYR A 160 0.62 -22.40 3.96
CA TYR A 160 -0.16 -22.77 5.11
C TYR A 160 -1.39 -23.58 4.65
N VAL A 161 -1.64 -24.68 5.35
CA VAL A 161 -2.80 -25.54 5.11
C VAL A 161 -3.50 -25.77 6.44
N THR A 162 -4.78 -25.46 6.48
CA THR A 162 -5.63 -25.77 7.65
C THR A 162 -5.47 -27.24 8.06
N PRO A 163 -5.15 -27.52 9.34
CA PRO A 163 -4.98 -28.89 9.82
C PRO A 163 -6.21 -29.75 9.56
N ALA A 164 -6.00 -31.02 9.18
CA ALA A 164 -7.09 -31.93 8.94
C ALA A 164 -7.95 -32.15 10.20
N GLY A 165 -9.26 -32.03 10.08
CA GLY A 165 -10.20 -32.16 11.18
C GLY A 165 -10.40 -30.90 12.02
N THR A 166 -9.92 -29.76 11.55
CA THR A 166 -10.25 -28.45 12.17
C THR A 166 -11.76 -28.20 12.06
N ASP A 167 -12.37 -27.92 13.18
CA ASP A 167 -13.78 -27.54 13.28
C ASP A 167 -13.89 -26.06 13.71
N TYR A 168 -15.01 -25.42 13.33
CA TYR A 168 -15.27 -24.01 13.61
C TYR A 168 -16.49 -23.82 14.54
N PRO A 169 -16.44 -24.35 15.79
CA PRO A 169 -17.58 -24.30 16.71
C PRO A 169 -17.92 -22.87 17.17
N ASN A 170 -17.00 -21.92 17.00
CA ASN A 170 -17.16 -20.55 17.46
C ASN A 170 -17.80 -19.63 16.40
N GLY A 171 -18.11 -20.15 15.21
CA GLY A 171 -18.72 -19.36 14.12
C GLY A 171 -17.71 -18.78 13.15
N GLU A 172 -17.95 -17.58 12.69
CA GLU A 172 -17.11 -16.87 11.69
C GLU A 172 -16.45 -15.65 12.33
N LEU A 173 -15.26 -15.29 11.83
CA LEU A 173 -14.61 -14.00 12.06
C LEU A 173 -14.36 -13.32 10.71
N HIS A 174 -14.78 -12.05 10.62
CA HIS A 174 -14.63 -11.20 9.46
C HIS A 174 -13.34 -10.39 9.56
N MET A 175 -12.46 -10.59 8.58
CA MET A 175 -11.20 -9.85 8.40
C MET A 175 -11.38 -8.77 7.35
N ALA A 176 -11.29 -7.50 7.73
CA ALA A 176 -11.19 -6.40 6.78
C ALA A 176 -9.76 -6.30 6.24
N THR A 177 -9.60 -6.23 4.92
CA THR A 177 -8.31 -6.13 4.23
C THR A 177 -8.45 -5.41 2.90
N ILE A 178 -7.31 -5.15 2.21
CA ILE A 178 -7.27 -4.67 0.83
C ILE A 178 -6.48 -5.65 -0.05
N ALA A 179 -7.15 -6.41 -0.91
CA ALA A 179 -6.53 -7.50 -1.69
C ALA A 179 -5.75 -7.00 -2.93
N PHE A 180 -4.92 -5.97 -2.76
CA PHE A 180 -4.08 -5.35 -3.80
C PHE A 180 -2.68 -4.98 -3.28
N PHE A 181 -2.17 -5.71 -2.28
CA PHE A 181 -0.92 -5.40 -1.57
C PHE A 181 0.00 -6.64 -1.49
N GLU A 182 0.42 -7.16 -2.67
CA GLU A 182 1.35 -8.31 -2.75
C GLU A 182 2.70 -7.97 -2.07
N PRO A 183 3.25 -8.87 -1.22
CA PRO A 183 2.87 -10.26 -0.97
C PRO A 183 1.96 -10.49 0.25
N TYR A 184 1.45 -9.44 0.88
CA TYR A 184 0.67 -9.55 2.12
C TYR A 184 -0.76 -10.02 1.88
N GLU A 185 -1.51 -9.34 0.98
CA GLU A 185 -2.84 -9.74 0.55
C GLU A 185 -3.10 -9.34 -0.91
N TYR A 186 -3.43 -10.33 -1.71
CA TYR A 186 -3.69 -10.12 -3.14
C TYR A 186 -4.55 -11.25 -3.72
N TYR A 187 -5.13 -11.02 -4.88
CA TYR A 187 -5.92 -12.03 -5.56
C TYR A 187 -5.04 -13.01 -6.36
N ASP A 188 -5.24 -14.32 -6.11
CA ASP A 188 -4.84 -15.39 -7.02
C ASP A 188 -6.13 -16.04 -7.57
N GLY A 189 -6.48 -15.70 -8.83
CA GLY A 189 -7.80 -15.97 -9.37
C GLY A 189 -8.88 -15.23 -8.59
N ASP A 190 -9.83 -15.97 -8.00
CA ASP A 190 -10.93 -15.43 -7.21
C ASP A 190 -10.67 -15.53 -5.69
N THR A 191 -9.47 -15.95 -5.29
CA THR A 191 -9.13 -16.19 -3.88
C THR A 191 -8.13 -15.13 -3.40
N VAL A 192 -8.39 -14.55 -2.23
CA VAL A 192 -7.41 -13.69 -1.55
C VAL A 192 -6.37 -14.57 -0.87
N VAL A 193 -5.11 -14.36 -1.22
CA VAL A 193 -3.94 -15.07 -0.71
C VAL A 193 -2.89 -14.08 -0.21
N GLY A 194 -1.85 -14.56 0.43
CA GLY A 194 -0.75 -13.74 0.93
C GLY A 194 -0.40 -14.04 2.37
N ILE A 195 0.56 -13.30 2.90
CA ILE A 195 1.04 -13.44 4.27
C ILE A 195 -0.10 -13.21 5.26
N ASP A 196 -0.82 -12.10 5.11
CA ASP A 196 -1.88 -11.68 6.01
C ASP A 196 -3.08 -12.64 5.93
N ALA A 197 -3.49 -13.02 4.73
CA ALA A 197 -4.56 -14.01 4.55
C ALA A 197 -4.21 -15.37 5.17
N SER A 198 -2.96 -15.84 5.01
CA SER A 198 -2.49 -17.11 5.57
C SER A 198 -2.35 -17.05 7.09
N MET A 199 -1.87 -15.93 7.62
CA MET A 199 -1.72 -15.70 9.05
C MET A 199 -3.08 -15.61 9.74
N ALA A 200 -4.03 -14.86 9.13
CA ALA A 200 -5.40 -14.78 9.61
C ALA A 200 -6.08 -16.15 9.61
N GLN A 201 -5.87 -16.98 8.58
CA GLN A 201 -6.39 -18.34 8.54
C GLN A 201 -5.81 -19.18 9.68
N ALA A 202 -4.48 -19.11 9.92
CA ALA A 202 -3.83 -19.86 11.00
C ALA A 202 -4.33 -19.44 12.39
N ILE A 203 -4.56 -18.14 12.60
CA ILE A 203 -5.15 -17.61 13.83
C ILE A 203 -6.58 -18.12 14.01
N CYS A 204 -7.41 -18.02 12.98
CA CYS A 204 -8.80 -18.47 13.02
C CYS A 204 -8.90 -19.99 13.26
N ASP A 205 -8.04 -20.79 12.64
CA ASP A 205 -7.97 -22.25 12.87
C ASP A 205 -7.67 -22.57 14.33
N LYS A 206 -6.69 -21.88 14.95
CA LYS A 206 -6.38 -22.06 16.38
C LYS A 206 -7.53 -21.62 17.29
N LEU A 207 -8.25 -20.59 16.91
CA LEU A 207 -9.36 -20.04 17.70
C LEU A 207 -10.70 -20.76 17.45
N GLY A 208 -10.77 -21.69 16.48
CA GLY A 208 -11.99 -22.43 16.13
C GLY A 208 -13.04 -21.55 15.45
N TYR A 209 -12.64 -20.54 14.71
CA TYR A 209 -13.50 -19.69 13.86
C TYR A 209 -13.20 -19.92 12.38
N LYS A 210 -14.23 -19.88 11.56
CA LYS A 210 -14.06 -19.83 10.12
C LYS A 210 -13.70 -18.40 9.70
N LEU A 211 -12.62 -18.24 8.94
CA LEU A 211 -12.22 -16.95 8.38
C LEU A 211 -13.15 -16.54 7.23
N VAL A 212 -13.60 -15.31 7.26
CA VAL A 212 -14.25 -14.61 6.14
C VAL A 212 -13.41 -13.36 5.82
N ILE A 213 -13.01 -13.21 4.56
CA ILE A 213 -12.19 -12.07 4.14
C ILE A 213 -13.09 -11.05 3.41
N ASP A 214 -13.10 -9.83 3.91
CA ASP A 214 -13.84 -8.71 3.38
C ASP A 214 -12.85 -7.71 2.73
N ASP A 215 -12.79 -7.71 1.39
CA ASP A 215 -11.95 -6.79 0.61
C ASP A 215 -12.59 -5.41 0.54
N MET A 216 -11.79 -4.37 0.87
CA MET A 216 -12.22 -2.97 0.86
C MET A 216 -11.03 -2.03 0.68
N ASP A 217 -11.29 -0.73 0.45
CA ASP A 217 -10.23 0.28 0.41
C ASP A 217 -9.56 0.41 1.81
N PHE A 218 -8.24 0.61 1.83
CA PHE A 218 -7.42 0.60 3.05
C PHE A 218 -7.91 1.60 4.11
N ASP A 219 -8.25 2.82 3.70
CA ASP A 219 -8.76 3.88 4.56
C ASP A 219 -10.12 3.56 5.21
N SER A 220 -10.83 2.55 4.71
CA SER A 220 -12.10 2.06 5.24
C SER A 220 -11.97 0.98 6.32
N ILE A 221 -10.80 0.32 6.44
CA ILE A 221 -10.58 -0.84 7.32
C ILE A 221 -10.85 -0.48 8.79
N ILE A 222 -10.21 0.58 9.30
CA ILE A 222 -10.35 1.00 10.70
C ILE A 222 -11.83 1.29 11.03
N THR A 223 -12.52 1.99 10.15
CA THR A 223 -13.95 2.29 10.34
C THR A 223 -14.81 1.02 10.31
N SER A 224 -14.50 0.06 9.46
CA SER A 224 -15.19 -1.23 9.39
C SER A 224 -15.08 -1.99 10.71
N VAL A 225 -13.87 -2.03 11.29
CA VAL A 225 -13.63 -2.68 12.59
C VAL A 225 -14.28 -1.93 13.74
N GLN A 226 -14.18 -0.58 13.79
CA GLN A 226 -14.80 0.24 14.81
C GLN A 226 -16.33 0.10 14.86
N THR A 227 -16.95 -0.10 13.72
CA THR A 227 -18.41 -0.22 13.62
C THR A 227 -18.93 -1.66 13.76
N GLY A 228 -18.03 -2.63 13.96
CA GLY A 228 -18.36 -4.05 14.07
C GLY A 228 -18.83 -4.68 12.76
N LYS A 229 -18.50 -4.08 11.63
CA LYS A 229 -18.73 -4.62 10.29
C LYS A 229 -17.73 -5.72 9.97
N ALA A 230 -16.49 -5.56 10.46
CA ALA A 230 -15.47 -6.61 10.53
C ALA A 230 -15.07 -6.80 11.99
N ASP A 231 -14.60 -7.98 12.35
CA ASP A 231 -14.16 -8.32 13.69
C ASP A 231 -12.73 -7.82 13.95
N PHE A 232 -11.90 -7.86 12.92
CA PHE A 232 -10.52 -7.37 12.95
C PHE A 232 -10.08 -6.90 11.56
N GLY A 233 -8.98 -6.13 11.51
CA GLY A 233 -8.33 -5.72 10.26
C GLY A 233 -6.90 -6.22 10.21
N MET A 234 -6.49 -6.72 9.05
CA MET A 234 -5.12 -7.16 8.78
C MET A 234 -4.80 -6.85 7.32
N ALA A 235 -3.89 -5.90 7.10
CA ALA A 235 -3.61 -5.31 5.79
C ALA A 235 -2.25 -4.61 5.76
N GLY A 236 -1.18 -5.25 6.25
CA GLY A 236 0.11 -4.59 6.40
C GLY A 236 -0.02 -3.30 7.24
N MET A 237 -0.84 -3.32 8.28
CA MET A 237 -1.21 -2.10 8.99
C MET A 237 -0.21 -1.76 10.08
N THR A 238 0.47 -0.62 9.92
CA THR A 238 1.43 -0.10 10.89
C THR A 238 0.75 0.45 12.13
N VAL A 239 1.31 0.17 13.29
CA VAL A 239 0.91 0.77 14.57
C VAL A 239 1.36 2.23 14.61
N THR A 240 0.42 3.17 14.77
CA THR A 240 0.72 4.60 14.97
C THR A 240 -0.05 5.15 16.17
N GLU A 241 0.49 6.21 16.78
CA GLU A 241 -0.16 6.91 17.88
C GLU A 241 -1.56 7.43 17.51
N GLU A 242 -1.73 7.88 16.26
CA GLU A 242 -3.02 8.36 15.75
C GLU A 242 -4.03 7.21 15.67
N ARG A 243 -3.66 6.08 15.06
CA ARG A 243 -4.52 4.90 14.95
C ARG A 243 -4.88 4.32 16.31
N LEU A 244 -3.92 4.34 17.27
CA LEU A 244 -4.13 3.90 18.64
C LEU A 244 -5.18 4.73 19.40
N GLN A 245 -5.53 5.93 18.96
CA GLN A 245 -6.65 6.68 19.56
C GLN A 245 -8.03 6.03 19.25
N SER A 246 -8.13 5.39 18.10
CA SER A 246 -9.38 4.89 17.53
C SER A 246 -9.55 3.38 17.64
N ILE A 247 -8.46 2.63 17.73
CA ILE A 247 -8.43 1.17 17.61
C ILE A 247 -7.34 0.59 18.52
N ASN A 248 -7.43 -0.69 18.87
CA ASN A 248 -6.34 -1.43 19.51
C ASN A 248 -5.58 -2.24 18.46
N PHE A 249 -4.33 -2.54 18.75
CA PHE A 249 -3.49 -3.41 17.94
C PHE A 249 -3.02 -4.64 18.73
N SER A 250 -2.85 -5.75 18.03
CA SER A 250 -2.16 -6.93 18.54
C SER A 250 -0.67 -6.68 18.76
N ASP A 251 0.02 -7.67 19.30
CA ASP A 251 1.48 -7.75 19.14
C ASP A 251 1.82 -7.75 17.66
N SER A 252 2.96 -7.13 17.31
CA SER A 252 3.45 -7.09 15.92
C SER A 252 3.68 -8.49 15.37
N TYR A 253 3.26 -8.76 14.12
CA TYR A 253 3.50 -10.05 13.47
C TYR A 253 4.68 -10.01 12.49
N THR A 254 5.04 -8.84 11.94
CA THR A 254 6.20 -8.64 11.09
C THR A 254 6.68 -7.18 11.12
N THR A 255 7.87 -6.93 10.58
CA THR A 255 8.41 -5.58 10.36
C THR A 255 8.40 -5.24 8.89
N ALA A 256 8.26 -3.96 8.58
CA ALA A 256 8.28 -3.44 7.21
C ALA A 256 9.15 -2.19 7.13
N THR A 257 9.43 -1.76 5.91
CA THR A 257 10.22 -0.55 5.64
C THR A 257 9.53 0.22 4.53
N GLN A 258 9.26 1.51 4.77
CA GLN A 258 8.82 2.41 3.71
C GLN A 258 10.01 2.74 2.81
N VAL A 259 9.78 2.73 1.51
CA VAL A 259 10.79 3.03 0.47
C VAL A 259 10.23 3.98 -0.58
N ILE A 260 11.12 4.50 -1.42
CA ILE A 260 10.76 5.43 -2.49
C ILE A 260 11.00 4.75 -3.83
N ILE A 261 9.94 4.61 -4.65
CA ILE A 261 10.04 4.17 -6.04
C ILE A 261 10.20 5.39 -6.93
N VAL A 262 11.17 5.35 -7.84
CA VAL A 262 11.46 6.39 -8.83
C VAL A 262 11.63 5.79 -10.22
N LYS A 263 11.61 6.63 -11.26
CA LYS A 263 12.10 6.24 -12.60
C LYS A 263 13.62 6.15 -12.60
N GLU A 264 14.18 5.23 -13.41
CA GLU A 264 15.62 5.08 -13.65
C GLU A 264 16.26 6.30 -14.34
#